data_91903fe854a6d799443945ae12103374
#
_entry.id   91903fe854a6d799443945ae12103374
#
_cell.length_a   1.000
_cell.length_b   1.000
_cell.length_c   1.000
_cell.angle_alpha   90.00
_cell.angle_beta   90.00
_cell.angle_gamma   90.00
#
_symmetry.space_group_name_H-M   'P 1'
#
loop_
_entity.id
_entity.type
_entity.pdbx_description
1 polymer ?
#
loop_
_entity_poly.entity_id
_entity_poly.type
_entity_poly.pdbx_seq_one_letter_code
_entity_poly.pdbx_strand_id
1 'polypeptide(L)'
;TTHVPNANLLYSPRNKVIATSLLLEAFLYEEQTRRGVSLKHFTEFGDVSDHCTICQKCQKPCPVKIDFGHVTMLMRDMLHGQGKERFDPAKAAGLKFLELENPLAVRAMRKGMVEYGFKAQRIAADALKFTAAKSLKHPGFSTGRPTLREEVIHLVNRKLPEDKVHTTARRLLDIEESTYIPVIKNKEIASPKSGRESVFYFPGCGNEKLFSQVSIAVLGMLYD
;
A
#
# COMPACT_ATOMS: atom_id res chain seq x y z
N THR A 1 -3.42 -0.41 12.29
CA THR A 1 -4.17 -1.62 12.65
C THR A 1 -5.36 -1.85 11.75
N THR A 2 -5.89 -0.81 11.12
CA THR A 2 -7.07 -0.87 10.26
C THR A 2 -6.76 -1.33 8.84
N HIS A 3 -5.49 -1.43 8.47
CA HIS A 3 -5.07 -1.81 7.12
C HIS A 3 -4.98 -3.32 6.93
N VAL A 4 -4.86 -4.05 8.04
CA VAL A 4 -4.87 -5.51 7.99
C VAL A 4 -6.32 -5.96 8.02
N PRO A 5 -6.83 -6.51 6.91
CA PRO A 5 -8.17 -7.03 6.88
C PRO A 5 -8.21 -8.18 7.86
N ASN A 6 -8.72 -8.24 8.94
CA ASN A 6 -8.98 -9.35 9.84
C ASN A 6 -8.36 -9.34 11.19
N ALA A 7 -8.10 -8.19 11.74
CA ALA A 7 -7.71 -8.15 13.14
C ALA A 7 -6.67 -9.25 13.51
N ASN A 8 -5.74 -9.57 12.59
CA ASN A 8 -4.65 -10.44 12.95
C ASN A 8 -3.79 -9.71 13.97
N LEU A 9 -3.78 -10.22 15.19
CA LEU A 9 -3.09 -9.59 16.30
C LEU A 9 -1.58 -9.54 16.11
N LEU A 10 -1.01 -10.45 15.32
CA LEU A 10 0.42 -10.41 14.97
C LEU A 10 0.82 -9.07 14.36
N TYR A 11 -0.01 -8.53 13.50
CA TYR A 11 0.26 -7.26 12.79
C TYR A 11 -0.25 -6.01 13.52
N SER A 12 -0.74 -6.17 14.74
CA SER A 12 -1.05 -5.02 15.59
C SER A 12 0.22 -4.25 15.96
N PRO A 13 0.18 -2.93 16.13
CA PRO A 13 1.37 -2.15 16.52
C PRO A 13 2.04 -2.66 17.78
N ARG A 14 1.25 -3.02 18.78
CA ARG A 14 1.76 -3.61 20.04
C ARG A 14 2.56 -4.88 19.78
N ASN A 15 1.99 -5.82 19.04
CA ASN A 15 2.65 -7.10 18.81
C ASN A 15 3.86 -6.96 17.88
N LYS A 16 3.86 -6.01 16.95
CA LYS A 16 5.04 -5.68 16.17
C LYS A 16 6.20 -5.19 17.02
N VAL A 17 5.95 -4.33 18.00
CA VAL A 17 6.98 -3.87 18.94
C VAL A 17 7.50 -5.05 19.76
N ILE A 18 6.62 -5.89 20.32
CA ILE A 18 7.02 -7.08 21.10
C ILE A 18 7.82 -8.05 20.22
N ALA A 19 7.35 -8.35 19.00
CA ALA A 19 8.07 -9.23 18.08
C ALA A 19 9.46 -8.69 17.74
N THR A 20 9.58 -7.39 17.50
CA THR A 20 10.87 -6.75 17.25
C THR A 20 11.81 -6.88 18.43
N SER A 21 11.32 -6.64 19.65
CA SER A 21 12.13 -6.80 20.87
C SER A 21 12.62 -8.22 21.06
N LEU A 22 11.73 -9.21 20.91
CA LEU A 22 12.10 -10.63 21.03
C LEU A 22 13.11 -11.05 19.97
N LEU A 23 12.98 -10.54 18.73
CA LEU A 23 13.94 -10.81 17.67
C LEU A 23 15.30 -10.19 17.97
N LEU A 24 15.34 -8.96 18.48
CA LEU A 24 16.59 -8.30 18.91
C LEU A 24 17.24 -9.05 20.07
N GLU A 25 16.47 -9.51 21.05
CA GLU A 25 17.00 -10.34 22.14
C GLU A 25 17.58 -11.67 21.63
N ALA A 26 16.90 -12.32 20.69
CA ALA A 26 17.41 -13.53 20.06
C ALA A 26 18.72 -13.29 19.30
N PHE A 27 18.83 -12.17 18.60
CA PHE A 27 20.06 -11.74 17.93
C PHE A 27 21.22 -11.57 18.92
N LEU A 28 20.99 -10.80 19.97
CA LEU A 28 22.00 -10.53 21.00
C LEU A 28 22.45 -11.81 21.71
N TYR A 29 21.50 -12.71 21.97
CA TYR A 29 21.81 -14.00 22.58
C TYR A 29 22.64 -14.88 21.67
N GLU A 30 22.29 -14.99 20.38
CA GLU A 30 23.03 -15.79 19.40
C GLU A 30 24.45 -15.22 19.16
N GLU A 31 24.57 -13.89 19.14
CA GLU A 31 25.88 -13.25 19.03
C GLU A 31 26.77 -13.52 20.25
N GLN A 32 26.23 -13.41 21.45
CA GLN A 32 26.94 -13.71 22.70
C GLN A 32 27.38 -15.19 22.79
N THR A 33 26.57 -16.10 22.29
CA THR A 33 26.87 -17.52 22.30
C THR A 33 27.73 -17.99 21.14
N ARG A 34 28.08 -17.10 20.20
CA ARG A 34 28.82 -17.37 18.95
C ARG A 34 28.23 -18.50 18.08
N ARG A 35 26.92 -18.72 18.20
CA ARG A 35 26.22 -19.74 17.40
C ARG A 35 25.80 -19.23 16.02
N GLY A 36 25.94 -17.95 15.78
CA GLY A 36 25.48 -17.28 14.56
C GLY A 36 23.96 -17.06 14.53
N VAL A 37 23.55 -16.07 13.77
CA VAL A 37 22.13 -15.72 13.65
C VAL A 37 21.43 -16.65 12.68
N SER A 38 20.32 -17.26 13.10
CA SER A 38 19.54 -18.14 12.24
C SER A 38 18.87 -17.35 11.11
N LEU A 39 18.95 -17.87 9.87
CA LEU A 39 18.26 -17.30 8.70
C LEU A 39 16.75 -17.15 8.89
N LYS A 40 16.16 -17.96 9.75
CA LYS A 40 14.74 -17.92 10.08
C LYS A 40 14.34 -16.61 10.75
N HIS A 41 15.15 -16.08 11.64
CA HIS A 41 14.89 -14.80 12.33
C HIS A 41 14.84 -13.62 11.33
N PHE A 42 15.69 -13.60 10.32
CA PHE A 42 15.63 -12.58 9.28
C PHE A 42 14.31 -12.60 8.51
N THR A 43 13.78 -13.78 8.22
CA THR A 43 12.49 -13.92 7.55
C THR A 43 11.34 -13.36 8.40
N GLU A 44 11.40 -13.53 9.72
CA GLU A 44 10.41 -13.00 10.66
C GLU A 44 10.46 -11.47 10.72
N PHE A 45 11.64 -10.86 10.67
CA PHE A 45 11.77 -9.40 10.52
C PHE A 45 11.12 -8.89 9.25
N GLY A 46 11.33 -9.57 8.13
CA GLY A 46 10.70 -9.24 6.86
C GLY A 46 9.19 -9.23 6.97
N ASP A 47 8.61 -10.25 7.56
CA ASP A 47 7.15 -10.37 7.74
C ASP A 47 6.57 -9.24 8.61
N VAL A 48 7.22 -8.90 9.71
CA VAL A 48 6.81 -7.79 10.59
C VAL A 48 6.93 -6.45 9.89
N SER A 49 8.00 -6.22 9.12
CA SER A 49 8.27 -4.96 8.44
C SER A 49 7.33 -4.74 7.25
N ASP A 50 7.03 -5.77 6.46
CA ASP A 50 6.23 -5.65 5.24
C ASP A 50 4.79 -5.22 5.51
N HIS A 51 4.24 -5.57 6.68
CA HIS A 51 2.90 -5.18 7.09
C HIS A 51 2.82 -3.77 7.72
N CYS A 52 3.85 -2.96 7.62
CA CYS A 52 3.84 -1.57 8.09
C CYS A 52 3.83 -0.60 6.90
N THR A 53 2.83 0.27 6.85
CA THR A 53 2.71 1.33 5.82
C THR A 53 3.35 2.65 6.24
N ILE A 54 4.06 2.69 7.35
CA ILE A 54 4.74 3.90 7.89
C ILE A 54 3.78 5.09 8.05
N CYS A 55 2.51 4.82 8.30
CA CYS A 55 1.48 5.87 8.45
C CYS A 55 1.51 6.61 9.80
N GLN A 56 2.38 6.21 10.74
CA GLN A 56 2.59 6.77 12.08
C GLN A 56 1.33 6.90 12.96
N LYS A 57 0.19 6.35 12.55
CA LYS A 57 -1.06 6.39 13.34
C LYS A 57 -0.96 5.68 14.68
N CYS A 58 -0.02 4.77 14.84
CA CYS A 58 0.21 4.06 16.11
C CYS A 58 1.02 4.89 17.12
N GLN A 59 1.77 5.89 16.70
CA GLN A 59 2.59 6.73 17.56
C GLN A 59 1.73 7.65 18.44
N LYS A 60 0.66 8.25 17.88
CA LYS A 60 -0.21 9.19 18.62
C LYS A 60 -0.82 8.60 19.89
N PRO A 61 -1.45 7.40 19.86
CA PRO A 61 -2.06 6.79 21.04
C PRO A 61 -1.04 6.09 21.93
N CYS A 62 0.23 6.01 21.54
CA CYS A 62 1.27 5.34 22.34
C CYS A 62 1.71 6.24 23.51
N PRO A 63 1.58 5.80 24.79
CA PRO A 63 1.97 6.62 25.94
C PRO A 63 3.46 6.94 25.96
N VAL A 64 4.29 6.07 25.43
CA VAL A 64 5.76 6.22 25.30
C VAL A 64 6.20 6.72 23.92
N LYS A 65 5.24 7.05 23.06
CA LYS A 65 5.45 7.65 21.70
C LYS A 65 6.46 6.89 20.83
N ILE A 66 6.42 5.56 20.86
CA ILE A 66 7.28 4.74 20.00
C ILE A 66 6.95 5.01 18.54
N ASP A 67 7.93 5.49 17.78
CA ASP A 67 7.83 5.62 16.32
C ASP A 67 8.17 4.28 15.66
N PHE A 68 7.17 3.41 15.56
CA PHE A 68 7.35 2.12 14.89
C PHE A 68 7.57 2.26 13.38
N GLY A 69 7.16 3.38 12.78
CA GLY A 69 7.46 3.66 11.37
C GLY A 69 8.97 3.78 11.13
N HIS A 70 9.66 4.50 12.00
CA HIS A 70 11.13 4.61 11.94
C HIS A 70 11.82 3.27 12.17
N VAL A 71 11.38 2.50 13.20
CA VAL A 71 11.90 1.15 13.44
C VAL A 71 11.73 0.26 12.21
N THR A 72 10.58 0.34 11.55
CA THR A 72 10.32 -0.43 10.32
C THR A 72 11.27 -0.04 9.18
N MET A 73 11.59 1.22 9.02
CA MET A 73 12.57 1.66 8.00
C MET A 73 13.95 1.08 8.28
N LEU A 74 14.42 1.14 9.53
CA LEU A 74 15.70 0.55 9.93
C LEU A 74 15.74 -0.97 9.70
N MET A 75 14.64 -1.66 10.00
CA MET A 75 14.54 -3.11 9.73
C MET A 75 14.66 -3.42 8.24
N ARG A 76 13.99 -2.65 7.38
CA ARG A 76 14.05 -2.83 5.93
C ARG A 76 15.44 -2.54 5.37
N ASP A 77 16.08 -1.49 5.87
CA ASP A 77 17.44 -1.12 5.48
C ASP A 77 18.44 -2.21 5.86
N MET A 78 18.33 -2.75 7.06
CA MET A 78 19.15 -3.88 7.52
C MET A 78 18.96 -5.12 6.65
N LEU A 79 17.71 -5.49 6.33
CA LEU A 79 17.39 -6.65 5.50
C LEU A 79 17.91 -6.48 4.08
N HIS A 80 17.78 -5.27 3.53
CA HIS A 80 18.29 -4.93 2.21
C HIS A 80 19.82 -5.01 2.16
N GLY A 81 20.50 -4.40 3.13
CA GLY A 81 21.96 -4.42 3.24
C GLY A 81 22.56 -5.83 3.36
N GLN A 82 21.80 -6.78 3.92
CA GLN A 82 22.20 -8.18 4.04
C GLN A 82 21.71 -9.10 2.91
N GLY A 83 20.98 -8.55 1.93
CA GLY A 83 20.42 -9.35 0.83
C GLY A 83 19.39 -10.40 1.29
N LYS A 84 18.73 -10.16 2.43
CA LYS A 84 17.75 -11.08 3.04
C LYS A 84 16.30 -10.65 2.78
N GLU A 85 16.10 -9.70 1.90
CA GLU A 85 14.74 -9.33 1.46
C GLU A 85 14.02 -10.50 0.82
N ARG A 86 12.77 -10.66 1.19
CA ARG A 86 11.89 -11.62 0.54
C ARG A 86 11.43 -11.07 -0.80
N PHE A 87 11.73 -11.76 -1.88
CA PHE A 87 11.19 -11.41 -3.19
C PHE A 87 9.68 -11.68 -3.24
N ASP A 88 8.91 -10.64 -3.50
CA ASP A 88 7.47 -10.70 -3.75
C ASP A 88 7.19 -10.29 -5.20
N PRO A 89 6.78 -11.25 -6.07
CA PRO A 89 6.52 -10.96 -7.48
C PRO A 89 5.36 -9.99 -7.68
N ALA A 90 4.37 -9.98 -6.79
CA ALA A 90 3.25 -9.04 -6.88
C ALA A 90 3.68 -7.61 -6.56
N LYS A 91 4.52 -7.43 -5.53
CA LYS A 91 5.14 -6.16 -5.18
C LYS A 91 6.03 -5.65 -6.33
N ALA A 92 6.87 -6.52 -6.88
CA ALA A 92 7.74 -6.15 -8.00
C ALA A 92 6.95 -5.73 -9.25
N ALA A 93 5.90 -6.46 -9.61
CA ALA A 93 5.02 -6.12 -10.72
C ALA A 93 4.27 -4.79 -10.48
N GLY A 94 3.81 -4.56 -9.26
CA GLY A 94 3.16 -3.30 -8.86
C GLY A 94 4.10 -2.10 -8.96
N LEU A 95 5.32 -2.22 -8.45
CA LEU A 95 6.34 -1.17 -8.54
C LEU A 95 6.71 -0.89 -10.00
N LYS A 96 6.93 -1.95 -10.80
CA LYS A 96 7.22 -1.80 -12.23
C LYS A 96 6.08 -1.11 -13.00
N PHE A 97 4.83 -1.38 -12.64
CA PHE A 97 3.69 -0.65 -13.20
C PHE A 97 3.73 0.85 -12.83
N LEU A 98 4.06 1.18 -11.58
CA LEU A 98 4.14 2.57 -11.14
C LEU A 98 5.32 3.32 -11.78
N GLU A 99 6.38 2.62 -12.14
CA GLU A 99 7.56 3.16 -12.82
C GLU A 99 7.32 3.46 -14.32
N LEU A 100 6.34 2.80 -14.96
CA LEU A 100 6.08 2.99 -16.38
C LEU A 100 5.81 4.46 -16.72
N GLU A 101 6.54 4.98 -17.69
CA GLU A 101 6.40 6.35 -18.20
C GLU A 101 5.55 6.42 -19.47
N ASN A 102 5.63 5.37 -20.32
CA ASN A 102 4.92 5.33 -21.59
C ASN A 102 3.39 5.31 -21.42
N PRO A 103 2.65 6.33 -21.90
CA PRO A 103 1.20 6.43 -21.73
C PRO A 103 0.42 5.24 -22.30
N LEU A 104 0.87 4.66 -23.42
CA LEU A 104 0.24 3.49 -24.03
C LEU A 104 0.39 2.24 -23.16
N ALA A 105 1.59 2.01 -22.62
CA ALA A 105 1.86 0.90 -21.73
C ALA A 105 1.09 1.03 -20.40
N VAL A 106 1.04 2.23 -19.84
CA VAL A 106 0.23 2.52 -18.64
C VAL A 106 -1.25 2.22 -18.88
N ARG A 107 -1.81 2.64 -20.02
CA ARG A 107 -3.21 2.36 -20.38
C ARG A 107 -3.49 0.88 -20.54
N ALA A 108 -2.65 0.15 -21.26
CA ALA A 108 -2.81 -1.29 -21.48
C ALA A 108 -2.75 -2.06 -20.15
N MET A 109 -1.77 -1.76 -19.32
CA MET A 109 -1.56 -2.42 -18.04
C MET A 109 -2.65 -2.06 -17.01
N ARG A 110 -3.08 -0.79 -16.99
CA ARG A 110 -4.20 -0.33 -16.18
C ARG A 110 -5.50 -1.03 -16.57
N LYS A 111 -5.78 -1.17 -17.86
CA LYS A 111 -6.96 -1.90 -18.36
C LYS A 111 -6.93 -3.35 -17.89
N GLY A 112 -5.79 -4.01 -18.00
CA GLY A 112 -5.62 -5.39 -17.49
C GLY A 112 -5.85 -5.49 -15.97
N MET A 113 -5.17 -4.65 -15.21
CA MET A 113 -5.15 -4.72 -13.75
C MET A 113 -6.46 -4.19 -13.13
N VAL A 114 -6.90 -3.00 -13.54
CA VAL A 114 -8.05 -2.31 -12.91
C VAL A 114 -9.38 -2.78 -13.50
N GLU A 115 -9.52 -2.88 -14.82
CA GLU A 115 -10.80 -3.28 -15.40
C GLU A 115 -11.05 -4.78 -15.29
N TYR A 116 -10.12 -5.59 -15.80
CA TYR A 116 -10.30 -7.05 -15.78
C TYR A 116 -10.04 -7.66 -14.42
N GLY A 117 -8.99 -7.21 -13.71
CA GLY A 117 -8.66 -7.72 -12.38
C GLY A 117 -9.76 -7.45 -11.35
N PHE A 118 -10.35 -6.26 -11.36
CA PHE A 118 -11.46 -5.93 -10.45
C PHE A 118 -12.75 -6.66 -10.83
N LYS A 119 -13.05 -6.83 -12.13
CA LYS A 119 -14.18 -7.65 -12.57
C LYS A 119 -14.02 -9.11 -12.13
N ALA A 120 -12.83 -9.67 -12.33
CA ALA A 120 -12.54 -11.04 -11.91
C ALA A 120 -12.66 -11.21 -10.38
N GLN A 121 -12.14 -10.25 -9.60
CA GLN A 121 -12.27 -10.26 -8.14
C GLN A 121 -13.73 -10.17 -7.69
N ARG A 122 -14.55 -9.37 -8.34
CA ARG A 122 -15.99 -9.26 -8.01
C ARG A 122 -16.75 -10.54 -8.31
N ILE A 123 -16.48 -11.17 -9.47
CA ILE A 123 -17.05 -12.47 -9.84
C ILE A 123 -16.61 -13.53 -8.82
N ALA A 124 -15.34 -13.56 -8.45
CA ALA A 124 -14.82 -14.47 -7.44
C ALA A 124 -15.45 -14.23 -6.07
N ALA A 125 -15.68 -12.95 -5.67
CA ALA A 125 -16.37 -12.60 -4.44
C ALA A 125 -17.82 -13.10 -4.41
N ASP A 126 -18.53 -12.97 -5.53
CA ASP A 126 -19.91 -13.44 -5.63
C ASP A 126 -19.99 -14.99 -5.65
N ALA A 127 -19.10 -15.64 -6.40
CA ALA A 127 -18.97 -17.08 -6.40
C ALA A 127 -18.66 -17.64 -4.99
N LEU A 128 -17.73 -17.01 -4.27
CA LEU A 128 -17.41 -17.41 -2.90
C LEU A 128 -18.60 -17.24 -1.95
N LYS A 129 -19.36 -16.15 -2.08
CA LYS A 129 -20.56 -15.92 -1.27
C LYS A 129 -21.68 -16.92 -1.55
N PHE A 130 -21.78 -17.37 -2.80
CA PHE A 130 -22.80 -18.34 -3.19
C PHE A 130 -22.42 -19.76 -2.77
N THR A 131 -21.18 -20.17 -2.99
CA THR A 131 -20.74 -21.57 -2.86
C THR A 131 -20.12 -21.90 -1.50
N ALA A 132 -19.61 -20.91 -0.76
CA ALA A 132 -18.79 -21.17 0.41
C ALA A 132 -19.60 -21.40 1.68
N ALA A 133 -19.18 -22.39 2.46
CA ALA A 133 -19.63 -22.60 3.83
C ALA A 133 -19.35 -21.36 4.70
N LYS A 134 -20.12 -21.18 5.80
CA LYS A 134 -19.94 -20.04 6.72
C LYS A 134 -18.50 -19.83 7.19
N SER A 135 -17.74 -20.91 7.35
CA SER A 135 -16.33 -20.89 7.74
C SER A 135 -15.38 -20.22 6.75
N LEU A 136 -15.76 -20.18 5.46
CA LEU A 136 -14.98 -19.50 4.42
C LEU A 136 -15.35 -18.01 4.29
N LYS A 137 -16.54 -17.63 4.75
CA LYS A 137 -16.98 -16.23 4.73
C LYS A 137 -16.31 -15.36 5.79
N HIS A 138 -15.98 -15.96 6.91
CA HIS A 138 -15.36 -15.29 8.04
C HIS A 138 -14.18 -16.14 8.53
N PRO A 139 -12.98 -15.95 7.94
CA PRO A 139 -11.80 -16.60 8.46
C PRO A 139 -11.59 -16.17 9.91
N GLY A 140 -11.21 -17.13 10.74
CA GLY A 140 -10.96 -16.90 12.15
C GLY A 140 -9.86 -15.88 12.39
N PHE A 141 -9.81 -15.34 13.60
CA PHE A 141 -8.67 -14.52 14.04
C PHE A 141 -7.43 -15.40 14.11
N SER A 142 -6.35 -14.94 13.48
CA SER A 142 -5.05 -15.58 13.51
C SER A 142 -4.07 -14.75 14.32
N THR A 143 -3.23 -15.44 15.09
CA THR A 143 -2.07 -14.82 15.78
C THR A 143 -0.75 -15.17 15.13
N GLY A 144 -0.78 -16.07 14.14
CA GLY A 144 0.36 -16.47 13.34
C GLY A 144 0.34 -15.87 11.94
N ARG A 145 1.33 -16.26 11.14
CA ARG A 145 1.39 -15.89 9.74
C ARG A 145 0.18 -16.44 8.98
N PRO A 146 -0.55 -15.62 8.23
CA PRO A 146 -1.70 -16.08 7.47
C PRO A 146 -1.26 -17.09 6.40
N THR A 147 -2.08 -18.11 6.20
CA THR A 147 -1.90 -19.03 5.07
C THR A 147 -2.33 -18.36 3.78
N LEU A 148 -1.78 -18.80 2.63
CA LEU A 148 -2.22 -18.31 1.31
C LEU A 148 -3.75 -18.41 1.13
N ARG A 149 -4.37 -19.43 1.69
CA ARG A 149 -5.82 -19.60 1.67
C ARG A 149 -6.53 -18.45 2.40
N GLU A 150 -6.05 -18.06 3.57
CA GLU A 150 -6.60 -16.93 4.32
C GLU A 150 -6.41 -15.62 3.56
N GLU A 151 -5.25 -15.37 2.99
CA GLU A 151 -4.97 -14.18 2.19
C GLU A 151 -5.93 -14.07 0.99
N VAL A 152 -6.15 -15.17 0.26
CA VAL A 152 -7.09 -15.22 -0.86
C VAL A 152 -8.52 -14.97 -0.39
N ILE A 153 -8.96 -15.61 0.70
CA ILE A 153 -10.30 -15.40 1.26
C ILE A 153 -10.48 -13.92 1.63
N HIS A 154 -9.47 -13.28 2.18
CA HIS A 154 -9.53 -11.87 2.54
C HIS A 154 -9.61 -10.95 1.32
N LEU A 155 -8.80 -11.21 0.31
CA LEU A 155 -8.85 -10.48 -0.95
C LEU A 155 -10.23 -10.58 -1.60
N VAL A 156 -10.84 -11.77 -1.54
CA VAL A 156 -12.11 -12.05 -2.23
C VAL A 156 -13.31 -11.59 -1.42
N ASN A 157 -13.26 -11.58 -0.08
CA ASN A 157 -14.40 -11.20 0.77
C ASN A 157 -14.83 -9.74 0.65
N ARG A 158 -13.95 -8.84 0.23
CA ARG A 158 -14.25 -7.42 0.02
C ARG A 158 -14.36 -7.15 -1.47
N LYS A 159 -15.58 -6.93 -1.95
CA LYS A 159 -15.79 -6.47 -3.33
C LYS A 159 -15.09 -5.14 -3.56
N LEU A 160 -14.31 -5.08 -4.60
CA LEU A 160 -13.74 -3.83 -5.08
C LEU A 160 -14.84 -2.95 -5.70
N PRO A 161 -14.73 -1.61 -5.61
CA PRO A 161 -15.77 -0.70 -6.09
C PRO A 161 -15.99 -0.84 -7.60
N GLU A 162 -17.23 -0.59 -8.01
CA GLU A 162 -17.65 -0.67 -9.41
C GLU A 162 -17.37 0.61 -10.18
N ASP A 163 -17.64 1.73 -9.53
CA ASP A 163 -17.47 3.05 -10.11
C ASP A 163 -15.99 3.42 -10.16
N LYS A 164 -15.47 3.45 -11.36
CA LYS A 164 -14.06 3.77 -11.62
C LYS A 164 -13.97 4.74 -12.77
N VAL A 165 -13.08 5.67 -12.61
CA VAL A 165 -12.61 6.43 -13.75
C VAL A 165 -11.78 5.49 -14.64
N HIS A 166 -12.19 5.35 -15.90
CA HIS A 166 -11.59 4.39 -16.84
C HIS A 166 -10.22 4.80 -17.37
N THR A 167 -9.70 5.98 -16.98
CA THR A 167 -8.45 6.51 -17.51
C THR A 167 -7.60 7.22 -16.45
N THR A 168 -6.38 7.57 -16.78
CA THR A 168 -5.45 8.29 -15.90
C THR A 168 -5.89 9.74 -15.72
N ALA A 169 -5.43 10.39 -14.64
CA ALA A 169 -5.74 11.80 -14.38
C ALA A 169 -5.18 12.69 -15.49
N ARG A 170 -3.96 12.42 -15.96
CA ARG A 170 -3.34 13.17 -17.05
C ARG A 170 -4.16 13.15 -18.32
N ARG A 171 -4.71 11.99 -18.68
CA ARG A 171 -5.55 11.87 -19.87
C ARG A 171 -6.87 12.61 -19.75
N LEU A 172 -7.49 12.58 -18.56
CA LEU A 172 -8.72 13.32 -18.31
C LEU A 172 -8.55 14.82 -18.46
N LEU A 173 -7.35 15.32 -18.16
CA LEU A 173 -7.00 16.73 -18.24
C LEU A 173 -6.32 17.12 -19.56
N ASP A 174 -6.12 16.15 -20.47
CA ASP A 174 -5.40 16.33 -21.74
C ASP A 174 -3.96 16.87 -21.56
N ILE A 175 -3.27 16.36 -20.55
CA ILE A 175 -1.90 16.74 -20.17
C ILE A 175 -0.94 15.54 -20.19
N GLU A 176 -1.14 14.60 -21.10
CA GLU A 176 -0.26 13.41 -21.22
C GLU A 176 1.15 13.74 -21.72
N GLU A 177 1.33 14.90 -22.34
CA GLU A 177 2.64 15.32 -22.78
C GLU A 177 3.56 15.67 -21.64
N SER A 178 4.77 15.07 -21.62
CA SER A 178 5.71 15.19 -20.51
C SER A 178 6.69 16.36 -20.64
N THR A 179 6.63 17.11 -21.76
CA THR A 179 7.61 18.15 -22.09
C THR A 179 7.38 19.47 -21.38
N TYR A 180 6.20 19.67 -20.78
CA TYR A 180 5.86 20.89 -20.06
C TYR A 180 5.04 20.63 -18.80
N ILE A 181 5.08 21.57 -17.87
CA ILE A 181 4.23 21.56 -16.68
C ILE A 181 2.99 22.40 -16.99
N PRO A 182 1.79 21.81 -17.04
CA PRO A 182 0.58 22.55 -17.34
C PRO A 182 0.21 23.47 -16.16
N VAL A 183 -0.18 24.70 -16.50
CA VAL A 183 -0.71 25.68 -15.53
C VAL A 183 -2.21 25.79 -15.71
N ILE A 184 -2.96 25.35 -14.69
CA ILE A 184 -4.41 25.47 -14.67
C ILE A 184 -4.79 26.78 -14.00
N LYS A 185 -5.51 27.63 -14.72
CA LYS A 185 -5.99 28.93 -14.21
C LYS A 185 -7.50 28.99 -14.28
N ASN A 186 -8.13 29.53 -13.24
CA ASN A 186 -9.54 29.83 -13.29
C ASN A 186 -9.79 31.09 -14.15
N LYS A 187 -10.47 30.93 -15.28
CA LYS A 187 -10.74 32.01 -16.23
C LYS A 187 -11.89 32.94 -15.80
N GLU A 188 -12.78 32.47 -14.92
CA GLU A 188 -13.93 33.23 -14.46
C GLU A 188 -13.54 34.31 -13.45
N ILE A 189 -12.33 34.25 -12.92
CA ILE A 189 -11.83 35.20 -11.94
C ILE A 189 -10.99 36.24 -12.67
N ALA A 190 -11.65 37.27 -13.19
CA ALA A 190 -11.10 38.33 -14.03
C ALA A 190 -10.07 39.25 -13.34
N SER A 191 -9.87 39.17 -12.03
CA SER A 191 -8.87 39.95 -11.32
C SER A 191 -7.99 39.05 -10.46
N PRO A 192 -6.66 39.05 -10.62
CA PRO A 192 -5.79 38.46 -9.62
C PRO A 192 -5.93 39.29 -8.36
N LYS A 193 -6.77 38.86 -7.40
CA LYS A 193 -6.71 39.42 -6.06
C LYS A 193 -5.29 39.24 -5.56
N SER A 194 -4.64 40.36 -5.28
CA SER A 194 -3.34 40.42 -4.62
C SER A 194 -3.38 39.49 -3.40
N GLY A 195 -2.64 38.39 -3.43
CA GLY A 195 -2.58 37.42 -2.32
C GLY A 195 -2.88 35.97 -2.68
N ARG A 196 -3.15 35.62 -3.95
CA ARG A 196 -3.28 34.22 -4.35
C ARG A 196 -1.94 33.58 -4.54
N GLU A 197 -1.73 32.47 -3.84
CA GLU A 197 -0.51 31.69 -3.95
C GLU A 197 -0.61 30.69 -5.13
N SER A 198 0.50 30.50 -5.82
CA SER A 198 0.62 29.44 -6.81
C SER A 198 0.93 28.13 -6.08
N VAL A 199 0.14 27.10 -6.30
CA VAL A 199 0.30 25.80 -5.68
C VAL A 199 0.79 24.79 -6.73
N PHE A 200 1.85 24.07 -6.39
CA PHE A 200 2.29 22.94 -7.18
C PHE A 200 1.64 21.67 -6.65
N TYR A 201 0.82 21.03 -7.49
CA TYR A 201 0.17 19.78 -7.14
C TYR A 201 0.89 18.58 -7.74
N PHE A 202 1.36 17.68 -6.89
CA PHE A 202 1.94 16.40 -7.27
C PHE A 202 1.03 15.25 -6.78
N PRO A 203 0.27 14.59 -7.67
CA PRO A 203 -0.71 13.57 -7.30
C PRO A 203 -0.09 12.29 -6.76
N GLY A 204 1.18 12.04 -7.04
CA GLY A 204 1.82 10.75 -6.82
C GLY A 204 1.38 9.67 -7.81
N CYS A 205 2.22 8.66 -8.00
CA CYS A 205 2.01 7.62 -9.03
C CYS A 205 0.71 6.84 -8.84
N GLY A 206 0.30 6.56 -7.60
CA GLY A 206 -0.92 5.81 -7.31
C GLY A 206 -2.19 6.58 -7.67
N ASN A 207 -2.28 7.83 -7.27
CA ASN A 207 -3.46 8.67 -7.57
C ASN A 207 -3.52 9.07 -9.05
N GLU A 208 -2.38 9.26 -9.68
CA GLU A 208 -2.34 9.56 -11.11
C GLU A 208 -2.78 8.35 -11.95
N LYS A 209 -2.24 7.16 -11.66
CA LYS A 209 -2.41 5.97 -12.52
C LYS A 209 -3.59 5.08 -12.13
N LEU A 210 -3.90 4.95 -10.82
CA LEU A 210 -4.93 4.03 -10.33
C LEU A 210 -6.19 4.73 -9.84
N PHE A 211 -6.03 5.79 -9.03
CA PHE A 211 -7.13 6.48 -8.35
C PHE A 211 -7.32 7.90 -8.89
N SER A 212 -7.42 8.01 -10.21
CA SER A 212 -7.52 9.30 -10.92
C SER A 212 -8.65 10.21 -10.42
N GLN A 213 -9.75 9.63 -9.89
CA GLN A 213 -10.81 10.39 -9.26
C GLN A 213 -10.33 11.22 -8.05
N VAL A 214 -9.34 10.72 -7.29
CA VAL A 214 -8.78 11.45 -6.15
C VAL A 214 -8.00 12.67 -6.65
N SER A 215 -7.18 12.49 -7.69
CA SER A 215 -6.44 13.60 -8.30
C SER A 215 -7.37 14.70 -8.84
N ILE A 216 -8.44 14.32 -9.53
CA ILE A 216 -9.41 15.28 -10.08
C ILE A 216 -10.15 16.01 -8.95
N ALA A 217 -10.57 15.30 -7.89
CA ALA A 217 -11.22 15.92 -6.74
C ALA A 217 -10.32 16.94 -6.03
N VAL A 218 -9.03 16.61 -5.84
CA VAL A 218 -8.06 17.55 -5.24
C VAL A 218 -7.84 18.76 -6.14
N LEU A 219 -7.71 18.55 -7.45
CA LEU A 219 -7.59 19.67 -8.37
C LEU A 219 -8.83 20.56 -8.38
N GLY A 220 -10.04 19.98 -8.30
CA GLY A 220 -11.28 20.75 -8.12
C GLY A 220 -11.25 21.62 -6.87
N MET A 221 -10.85 21.06 -5.72
CA MET A 221 -10.72 21.83 -4.47
C MET A 221 -9.66 22.93 -4.53
N LEU A 222 -8.61 22.75 -5.32
CA LEU A 222 -7.55 23.77 -5.49
C LEU A 222 -7.95 24.85 -6.50
N TYR A 223 -8.93 24.54 -7.36
CA TYR A 223 -9.41 25.43 -8.41
C TYR A 223 -10.44 26.45 -7.90
N ASP A 224 -11.22 26.08 -6.89
CA ASP A 224 -12.20 26.95 -6.21
C ASP A 224 -11.50 27.97 -5.30
#